data_567f8212c4801d3dc0275a2a1232d7ed
#
_entry.id   567f8212c4801d3dc0275a2a1232d7ed
#
_cell.length_a   1.000
_cell.length_b   1.000
_cell.length_c   1.000
_cell.angle_alpha   90.00
_cell.angle_beta   90.00
_cell.angle_gamma   90.00
#
_symmetry.space_group_name_H-M   'P 1'
#
loop_
_entity.id
_entity.type
_entity.pdbx_description
1 polymer ?
#
loop_
_entity_poly.entity_id
_entity_poly.type
_entity_poly.pdbx_seq_one_letter_code
_entity_poly.pdbx_strand_id
1 'polypeptide(L)'
;PLVPIGDALLFSNYDYCLNLGGFSNISFNENGDRIAFDISPVNTVLNFYASQLGFDFDDEGKLARSGNCNYELLKKLNAIDFYSKSYPKSLGMEFVNALVFPVIESFKISLEDKLNTFVEHIAIQISKVCTLQNATLFIAGGGVYNKYLIERIQFYLKNTKIVLPDDKTIQFKEALIFGFLGVLRLRNEINV
;
A
#
# COMPACT_ATOMS: atom_id res chain seq x y z
N PRO A 1 -0.82 -0.26 -16.65
CA PRO A 1 0.36 -0.66 -15.86
C PRO A 1 0.72 -2.11 -16.16
N LEU A 2 2.04 -2.43 -16.25
CA LEU A 2 2.52 -3.76 -16.66
C LEU A 2 2.53 -4.76 -15.50
N VAL A 3 2.80 -4.30 -14.27
CA VAL A 3 2.89 -5.16 -13.07
C VAL A 3 1.64 -6.01 -12.82
N PRO A 4 0.41 -5.50 -12.98
CA PRO A 4 -0.81 -6.30 -12.78
C PRO A 4 -0.94 -7.53 -13.68
N ILE A 5 -0.33 -7.53 -14.89
CA ILE A 5 -0.27 -8.70 -15.75
C ILE A 5 0.62 -9.78 -15.12
N GLY A 6 1.79 -9.36 -14.60
CA GLY A 6 2.65 -10.27 -13.84
C GLY A 6 1.96 -10.82 -12.60
N ASP A 7 1.21 -9.99 -11.87
CA ASP A 7 0.41 -10.44 -10.73
C ASP A 7 -0.63 -11.48 -11.16
N ALA A 8 -1.34 -11.25 -12.26
CA ALA A 8 -2.35 -12.19 -12.77
C ALA A 8 -1.76 -13.55 -13.18
N LEU A 9 -0.55 -13.57 -13.75
CA LEU A 9 0.05 -14.79 -14.30
C LEU A 9 0.94 -15.53 -13.30
N LEU A 10 1.69 -14.81 -12.45
CA LEU A 10 2.65 -15.42 -11.52
C LEU A 10 2.10 -15.59 -10.10
N PHE A 11 1.09 -14.80 -9.72
CA PHE A 11 0.51 -14.77 -8.38
C PHE A 11 -1.01 -15.01 -8.40
N SER A 12 -1.51 -15.76 -9.39
CA SER A 12 -2.93 -16.07 -9.61
C SER A 12 -3.62 -16.82 -8.46
N ASN A 13 -2.84 -17.43 -7.56
CA ASN A 13 -3.35 -18.15 -6.39
C ASN A 13 -3.85 -17.24 -5.26
N TYR A 14 -3.65 -15.93 -5.39
CA TYR A 14 -4.07 -14.94 -4.39
C TYR A 14 -5.25 -14.11 -4.92
N ASP A 15 -6.22 -13.85 -4.05
CA ASP A 15 -7.39 -13.04 -4.41
C ASP A 15 -6.99 -11.58 -4.64
N TYR A 16 -6.06 -11.08 -3.82
CA TYR A 16 -5.51 -9.74 -3.92
C TYR A 16 -3.98 -9.75 -3.95
N CYS A 17 -3.39 -8.94 -4.83
CA CYS A 17 -1.97 -8.62 -4.81
C CYS A 17 -1.81 -7.14 -4.46
N LEU A 18 -1.22 -6.85 -3.30
CA LEU A 18 -0.94 -5.51 -2.79
C LEU A 18 0.56 -5.24 -2.85
N ASN A 19 0.94 -4.09 -3.36
CA ASN A 19 2.30 -3.59 -3.29
C ASN A 19 2.35 -2.39 -2.33
N LEU A 20 3.24 -2.43 -1.34
CA LEU A 20 3.52 -1.34 -0.39
C LEU A 20 4.85 -0.69 -0.75
N GLY A 21 4.82 0.22 -1.72
CA GLY A 21 5.96 1.05 -2.14
C GLY A 21 5.92 2.45 -1.54
N GLY A 22 6.30 3.46 -2.31
CA GLY A 22 6.04 4.86 -1.99
C GLY A 22 4.53 5.13 -1.88
N PHE A 23 3.78 4.50 -2.78
CA PHE A 23 2.33 4.40 -2.78
C PHE A 23 1.93 2.93 -2.68
N SER A 24 0.75 2.65 -2.10
CA SER A 24 0.14 1.34 -2.17
C SER A 24 -0.70 1.22 -3.42
N ASN A 25 -0.51 0.15 -4.16
CA ASN A 25 -1.37 -0.23 -5.27
C ASN A 25 -1.80 -1.69 -5.13
N ILE A 26 -2.99 -1.98 -5.63
CA ILE A 26 -3.60 -3.31 -5.53
C ILE A 26 -4.01 -3.79 -6.91
N SER A 27 -3.98 -5.11 -7.10
CA SER A 27 -4.58 -5.74 -8.25
C SER A 27 -5.34 -7.01 -7.85
N PHE A 28 -6.46 -7.27 -8.51
CA PHE A 28 -7.33 -8.43 -8.27
C PHE A 28 -8.18 -8.73 -9.52
N ASN A 29 -8.81 -9.89 -9.56
CA ASN A 29 -9.72 -10.24 -10.64
C ASN A 29 -11.15 -9.89 -10.26
N GLU A 30 -11.87 -9.24 -11.17
CA GLU A 30 -13.30 -8.94 -11.04
C GLU A 30 -14.00 -9.16 -12.37
N ASN A 31 -15.03 -10.00 -12.38
CA ASN A 31 -15.84 -10.34 -13.58
C ASN A 31 -15.01 -10.83 -14.78
N GLY A 32 -13.87 -11.45 -14.53
CA GLY A 32 -12.95 -11.94 -15.57
C GLY A 32 -11.85 -10.95 -15.99
N ASP A 33 -11.94 -9.69 -15.55
CA ASP A 33 -10.95 -8.66 -15.83
C ASP A 33 -9.95 -8.49 -14.68
N ARG A 34 -8.71 -8.15 -15.00
CA ARG A 34 -7.70 -7.75 -14.00
C ARG A 34 -7.83 -6.27 -13.70
N ILE A 35 -8.32 -5.94 -12.51
CA ILE A 35 -8.43 -4.58 -12.00
C ILE A 35 -7.16 -4.21 -11.26
N ALA A 36 -6.68 -2.95 -11.45
CA ALA A 36 -5.54 -2.43 -10.70
C ALA A 36 -5.64 -0.90 -10.52
N PHE A 37 -5.33 -0.41 -9.32
CA PHE A 37 -5.34 1.02 -8.98
C PHE A 37 -4.55 1.34 -7.70
N ASP A 38 -4.26 2.61 -7.49
CA ASP A 38 -3.59 3.10 -6.28
C ASP A 38 -4.60 3.34 -5.15
N ILE A 39 -4.21 2.96 -3.93
CA ILE A 39 -5.05 3.08 -2.73
C ILE A 39 -4.67 4.32 -1.93
N SER A 40 -3.41 4.44 -1.50
CA SER A 40 -2.92 5.53 -0.64
C SER A 40 -1.42 5.74 -0.78
N PRO A 41 -0.89 6.93 -0.45
CA PRO A 41 0.53 7.08 -0.16
C PRO A 41 0.91 6.20 1.04
N VAL A 42 2.14 5.68 1.04
CA VAL A 42 2.70 4.85 2.13
C VAL A 42 4.08 5.37 2.50
N ASN A 43 5.16 4.77 2.00
CA ASN A 43 6.52 5.15 2.38
C ASN A 43 6.85 6.59 2.01
N THR A 44 6.25 7.15 0.98
CA THR A 44 6.39 8.57 0.60
C THR A 44 6.07 9.51 1.77
N VAL A 45 5.05 9.22 2.55
CA VAL A 45 4.65 10.04 3.70
C VAL A 45 5.35 9.57 4.97
N LEU A 46 5.44 8.26 5.20
CA LEU A 46 6.08 7.71 6.40
C LEU A 46 7.56 8.11 6.47
N ASN A 47 8.31 7.97 5.36
CA ASN A 47 9.73 8.32 5.33
C ASN A 47 9.94 9.83 5.46
N PHE A 48 9.03 10.67 4.92
CA PHE A 48 9.11 12.11 5.11
C PHE A 48 9.07 12.50 6.59
N TYR A 49 8.18 11.90 7.39
CA TYR A 49 8.12 12.19 8.84
C TYR A 49 9.22 11.49 9.62
N ALA A 50 9.64 10.29 9.23
CA ALA A 50 10.79 9.61 9.84
C ALA A 50 12.09 10.43 9.65
N SER A 51 12.28 11.05 8.47
CA SER A 51 13.46 11.88 8.18
C SER A 51 13.55 13.13 9.08
N GLN A 52 12.43 13.69 9.50
CA GLN A 52 12.41 14.80 10.46
C GLN A 52 12.84 14.38 11.88
N LEU A 53 12.79 13.06 12.18
CA LEU A 53 13.30 12.46 13.41
C LEU A 53 14.75 11.96 13.27
N GLY A 54 15.38 12.16 12.09
CA GLY A 54 16.76 11.77 11.81
C GLY A 54 16.93 10.32 11.31
N PHE A 55 15.85 9.69 10.81
CA PHE A 55 15.87 8.32 10.27
C PHE A 55 15.48 8.32 8.79
N ASP A 56 16.14 7.49 7.99
CA ASP A 56 15.78 7.34 6.55
C ASP A 56 14.37 6.74 6.37
N PHE A 57 13.95 5.89 7.29
CA PHE A 57 12.62 5.26 7.34
C PHE A 57 12.29 4.82 8.77
N ASP A 58 11.02 4.49 9.01
CA ASP A 58 10.55 3.95 10.30
C ASP A 58 10.78 2.44 10.38
N ASP A 59 11.94 2.04 10.96
CA ASP A 59 12.34 0.65 11.08
C ASP A 59 11.31 -0.18 11.85
N GLU A 60 10.73 -1.18 11.18
CA GLU A 60 9.66 -2.05 11.70
C GLU A 60 8.40 -1.29 12.18
N GLY A 61 8.29 0.01 11.91
CA GLY A 61 7.20 0.85 12.38
C GLY A 61 7.30 1.24 13.87
N LYS A 62 8.52 1.26 14.42
CA LYS A 62 8.76 1.53 15.85
C LYS A 62 8.39 2.97 16.24
N LEU A 63 8.69 3.94 15.36
CA LEU A 63 8.34 5.34 15.59
C LEU A 63 6.82 5.51 15.59
N ALA A 64 6.15 5.02 14.57
CA ALA A 64 4.69 5.05 14.50
C ALA A 64 4.03 4.35 15.69
N ARG A 65 4.57 3.19 16.11
CA ARG A 65 4.05 2.42 17.25
C ARG A 65 4.17 3.19 18.57
N SER A 66 5.17 4.04 18.73
CA SER A 66 5.37 4.84 19.96
C SER A 66 4.41 6.02 20.08
N GLY A 67 3.79 6.44 18.97
CA GLY A 67 2.81 7.52 18.96
C GLY A 67 1.39 7.05 19.28
N ASN A 68 0.49 8.01 19.33
CA ASN A 68 -0.93 7.81 19.57
C ASN A 68 -1.75 8.25 18.34
N CYS A 69 -2.79 7.51 18.02
CA CYS A 69 -3.68 7.88 16.93
C CYS A 69 -4.48 9.15 17.28
N ASN A 70 -4.35 10.19 16.46
CA ASN A 70 -5.19 11.37 16.55
C ASN A 70 -6.44 11.18 15.68
N TYR A 71 -7.57 10.93 16.32
CA TYR A 71 -8.83 10.60 15.62
C TYR A 71 -9.37 11.73 14.75
N GLU A 72 -9.13 13.00 15.11
CA GLU A 72 -9.58 14.13 14.30
C GLU A 72 -8.73 14.25 13.02
N LEU A 73 -7.43 14.05 13.11
CA LEU A 73 -6.56 13.96 11.93
C LEU A 73 -6.95 12.77 11.06
N LEU A 74 -7.13 11.59 11.66
CA LEU A 74 -7.54 10.37 10.95
C LEU A 74 -8.84 10.58 10.19
N LYS A 75 -9.83 11.23 10.80
CA LYS A 75 -11.11 11.55 10.18
C LYS A 75 -10.92 12.47 8.97
N LYS A 76 -10.09 13.52 9.08
CA LYS A 76 -9.82 14.43 7.96
C LYS A 76 -9.08 13.73 6.82
N LEU A 77 -8.10 12.90 7.11
CA LEU A 77 -7.39 12.11 6.09
C LEU A 77 -8.36 11.17 5.36
N ASN A 78 -9.21 10.46 6.10
CA ASN A 78 -10.19 9.54 5.53
C ASN A 78 -11.29 10.24 4.72
N ALA A 79 -11.50 11.54 4.91
CA ALA A 79 -12.50 12.35 4.20
C ALA A 79 -11.96 12.99 2.91
N ILE A 80 -10.69 12.81 2.55
CA ILE A 80 -10.15 13.30 1.27
C ILE A 80 -10.89 12.59 0.12
N ASP A 81 -11.44 13.37 -0.81
CA ASP A 81 -12.33 12.89 -1.88
C ASP A 81 -11.79 11.73 -2.71
N PHE A 82 -10.46 11.65 -2.90
CA PHE A 82 -9.83 10.56 -3.62
C PHE A 82 -10.22 9.19 -3.08
N TYR A 83 -10.36 9.05 -1.76
CA TYR A 83 -10.62 7.76 -1.12
C TYR A 83 -12.05 7.25 -1.30
N SER A 84 -12.97 8.12 -1.69
CA SER A 84 -14.35 7.76 -2.04
C SER A 84 -14.55 7.44 -3.53
N LYS A 85 -13.57 7.78 -4.39
CA LYS A 85 -13.66 7.52 -5.84
C LYS A 85 -13.53 6.04 -6.15
N SER A 86 -14.32 5.58 -7.12
CA SER A 86 -14.14 4.28 -7.74
C SER A 86 -12.86 4.23 -8.59
N TYR A 87 -12.43 3.03 -8.98
CA TYR A 87 -11.38 2.84 -9.97
C TYR A 87 -11.91 3.09 -11.40
N PRO A 88 -11.04 3.42 -12.40
CA PRO A 88 -9.59 3.54 -12.26
C PRO A 88 -9.17 4.83 -11.57
N LYS A 89 -8.17 4.76 -10.68
CA LYS A 89 -7.57 5.92 -10.02
C LYS A 89 -6.09 5.71 -9.76
N SER A 90 -5.30 6.79 -9.81
CA SER A 90 -3.86 6.77 -9.57
C SER A 90 -3.43 7.94 -8.69
N LEU A 91 -2.26 7.81 -8.06
CA LEU A 91 -1.65 8.78 -7.16
C LEU A 91 -0.27 9.19 -7.66
N GLY A 92 0.11 10.42 -7.32
CA GLY A 92 1.43 10.96 -7.52
C GLY A 92 1.82 11.92 -6.39
N MET A 93 3.04 12.45 -6.44
CA MET A 93 3.54 13.40 -5.45
C MET A 93 2.71 14.67 -5.36
N GLU A 94 2.10 15.09 -6.47
CA GLU A 94 1.19 16.24 -6.53
C GLU A 94 0.00 16.08 -5.57
N PHE A 95 -0.55 14.86 -5.47
CA PHE A 95 -1.64 14.55 -4.52
C PHE A 95 -1.16 14.68 -3.07
N VAL A 96 0.03 14.15 -2.76
CA VAL A 96 0.61 14.21 -1.41
C VAL A 96 0.85 15.65 -0.99
N ASN A 97 1.49 16.43 -1.88
CA ASN A 97 1.84 17.82 -1.61
C ASN A 97 0.61 18.74 -1.50
N ALA A 98 -0.40 18.51 -2.34
CA ALA A 98 -1.58 19.37 -2.39
C ALA A 98 -2.62 19.06 -1.31
N LEU A 99 -2.76 17.79 -0.90
CA LEU A 99 -3.86 17.36 -0.05
C LEU A 99 -3.41 16.67 1.25
N VAL A 100 -2.43 15.75 1.20
CA VAL A 100 -2.08 14.95 2.38
C VAL A 100 -1.26 15.76 3.37
N PHE A 101 -0.14 16.33 2.94
CA PHE A 101 0.72 17.11 3.83
C PHE A 101 0.01 18.33 4.45
N PRO A 102 -0.75 19.15 3.71
CA PRO A 102 -1.47 20.27 4.33
C PRO A 102 -2.46 19.83 5.43
N VAL A 103 -3.14 18.70 5.24
CA VAL A 103 -4.04 18.14 6.26
C VAL A 103 -3.23 17.74 7.50
N ILE A 104 -2.13 16.97 7.35
CA ILE A 104 -1.32 16.51 8.49
C ILE A 104 -0.67 17.72 9.22
N GLU A 105 -0.12 18.68 8.48
CA GLU A 105 0.55 19.86 9.05
C GLU A 105 -0.41 20.84 9.75
N SER A 106 -1.70 20.76 9.47
CA SER A 106 -2.70 21.55 10.20
C SER A 106 -2.86 21.12 11.67
N PHE A 107 -2.28 19.97 12.06
CA PHE A 107 -2.32 19.45 13.43
C PHE A 107 -0.97 19.61 14.12
N LYS A 108 -0.99 20.29 15.27
CA LYS A 108 0.20 20.50 16.12
C LYS A 108 0.36 19.34 17.10
N ILE A 109 0.74 18.17 16.60
CA ILE A 109 0.98 16.93 17.35
C ILE A 109 2.41 16.45 17.09
N SER A 110 2.89 15.50 17.88
CA SER A 110 4.22 14.91 17.71
C SER A 110 4.37 14.22 16.34
N LEU A 111 5.60 14.03 15.88
CA LEU A 111 5.85 13.31 14.61
C LEU A 111 5.46 11.84 14.73
N GLU A 112 5.65 11.25 15.91
CA GLU A 112 5.23 9.88 16.21
C GLU A 112 3.71 9.73 16.14
N ASP A 113 2.94 10.70 16.65
CA ASP A 113 1.48 10.71 16.55
C ASP A 113 1.02 10.88 15.09
N LYS A 114 1.71 11.72 14.29
CA LYS A 114 1.46 11.83 12.85
C LYS A 114 1.70 10.50 12.15
N LEU A 115 2.83 9.84 12.43
CA LEU A 115 3.19 8.53 11.87
C LEU A 115 2.16 7.47 12.26
N ASN A 116 1.80 7.37 13.55
CA ASN A 116 0.79 6.43 14.05
C ASN A 116 -0.55 6.62 13.32
N THR A 117 -1.03 7.87 13.29
CA THR A 117 -2.30 8.21 12.65
C THR A 117 -2.29 7.90 11.16
N PHE A 118 -1.17 8.11 10.48
CA PHE A 118 -1.05 7.83 9.06
C PHE A 118 -0.98 6.33 8.78
N VAL A 119 -0.36 5.52 9.62
CA VAL A 119 -0.39 4.05 9.55
C VAL A 119 -1.84 3.55 9.69
N GLU A 120 -2.62 4.07 10.64
CA GLU A 120 -4.04 3.74 10.79
C GLU A 120 -4.83 4.10 9.52
N HIS A 121 -4.56 5.29 8.96
CA HIS A 121 -5.19 5.72 7.70
C HIS A 121 -4.90 4.74 6.57
N ILE A 122 -3.64 4.36 6.35
CA ILE A 122 -3.26 3.39 5.30
C ILE A 122 -4.02 2.08 5.48
N ALA A 123 -4.00 1.52 6.69
CA ALA A 123 -4.63 0.24 6.99
C ALA A 123 -6.16 0.27 6.75
N ILE A 124 -6.82 1.37 7.12
CA ILE A 124 -8.25 1.59 6.85
C ILE A 124 -8.52 1.67 5.34
N GLN A 125 -7.71 2.40 4.56
CA GLN A 125 -7.94 2.51 3.12
C GLN A 125 -7.75 1.17 2.41
N ILE A 126 -6.76 0.37 2.81
CA ILE A 126 -6.57 -0.99 2.29
C ILE A 126 -7.77 -1.88 2.64
N SER A 127 -8.26 -1.81 3.87
CA SER A 127 -9.40 -2.64 4.30
C SER A 127 -10.70 -2.34 3.56
N LYS A 128 -10.90 -1.11 3.11
CA LYS A 128 -12.08 -0.74 2.30
C LYS A 128 -12.08 -1.36 0.91
N VAL A 129 -10.91 -1.73 0.40
CA VAL A 129 -10.77 -2.36 -0.93
C VAL A 129 -10.84 -3.87 -0.84
N CYS A 130 -10.23 -4.48 0.17
CA CYS A 130 -10.21 -5.93 0.37
C CYS A 130 -11.51 -6.41 1.04
N THR A 131 -12.59 -6.51 0.29
CA THR A 131 -13.95 -6.77 0.82
C THR A 131 -14.39 -8.23 0.78
N LEU A 132 -13.67 -9.11 0.06
CA LEU A 132 -13.99 -10.54 -0.03
C LEU A 132 -13.75 -11.23 1.32
N GLN A 133 -14.71 -12.06 1.71
CA GLN A 133 -14.58 -12.87 2.93
C GLN A 133 -13.67 -14.07 2.70
N ASN A 134 -12.87 -14.41 3.71
CA ASN A 134 -11.90 -15.53 3.67
C ASN A 134 -10.89 -15.43 2.51
N ALA A 135 -10.63 -14.21 2.05
CA ALA A 135 -9.69 -13.95 0.96
C ALA A 135 -8.23 -14.13 1.37
N THR A 136 -7.38 -14.29 0.38
CA THR A 136 -5.93 -14.25 0.50
C THR A 136 -5.40 -12.92 -0.03
N LEU A 137 -4.58 -12.22 0.76
CA LEU A 137 -3.93 -10.98 0.41
C LEU A 137 -2.41 -11.19 0.39
N PHE A 138 -1.83 -11.24 -0.81
CA PHE A 138 -0.39 -11.25 -1.00
C PHE A 138 0.12 -9.81 -0.93
N ILE A 139 1.11 -9.55 -0.05
CA ILE A 139 1.69 -8.21 0.13
C ILE A 139 3.16 -8.25 -0.22
N ALA A 140 3.61 -7.35 -1.11
CA ALA A 140 5.00 -7.15 -1.49
C ALA A 140 5.39 -5.67 -1.40
N GLY A 141 6.66 -5.36 -1.74
CA GLY A 141 7.24 -4.02 -1.66
C GLY A 141 7.85 -3.70 -0.30
N GLY A 142 8.64 -2.63 -0.24
CA GLY A 142 9.42 -2.28 0.95
C GLY A 142 8.62 -2.01 2.22
N GLY A 143 7.34 -1.61 2.10
CA GLY A 143 6.46 -1.41 3.25
C GLY A 143 6.13 -2.69 4.03
N VAL A 144 6.42 -3.88 3.48
CA VAL A 144 6.29 -5.16 4.20
C VAL A 144 7.17 -5.21 5.45
N TYR A 145 8.32 -4.54 5.43
CA TYR A 145 9.23 -4.49 6.57
C TYR A 145 8.72 -3.62 7.73
N ASN A 146 7.72 -2.78 7.49
CA ASN A 146 7.03 -2.06 8.55
C ASN A 146 6.03 -2.99 9.26
N LYS A 147 6.52 -3.72 10.27
CA LYS A 147 5.73 -4.71 11.02
C LYS A 147 4.48 -4.11 11.65
N TYR A 148 4.58 -2.85 12.13
CA TYR A 148 3.42 -2.18 12.72
C TYR A 148 2.32 -1.92 11.69
N LEU A 149 2.68 -1.48 10.49
CA LEU A 149 1.70 -1.33 9.41
C LEU A 149 1.02 -2.66 9.06
N ILE A 150 1.79 -3.75 8.95
CA ILE A 150 1.22 -5.09 8.67
C ILE A 150 0.26 -5.53 9.78
N GLU A 151 0.61 -5.32 11.04
CA GLU A 151 -0.28 -5.62 12.18
C GLU A 151 -1.58 -4.79 12.11
N ARG A 152 -1.50 -3.51 11.73
CA ARG A 152 -2.71 -2.67 11.59
C ARG A 152 -3.57 -3.09 10.40
N ILE A 153 -2.98 -3.48 9.28
CA ILE A 153 -3.70 -4.06 8.14
C ILE A 153 -4.43 -5.34 8.58
N GLN A 154 -3.75 -6.26 9.28
CA GLN A 154 -4.36 -7.50 9.78
C GLN A 154 -5.48 -7.23 10.79
N PHE A 155 -5.34 -6.19 11.62
CA PHE A 155 -6.38 -5.79 12.59
C PHE A 155 -7.69 -5.41 11.90
N TYR A 156 -7.62 -4.69 10.77
CA TYR A 156 -8.80 -4.30 9.99
C TYR A 156 -9.31 -5.42 9.06
N LEU A 157 -8.44 -6.35 8.66
CA LEU A 157 -8.75 -7.47 7.75
C LEU A 157 -8.79 -8.80 8.52
N LYS A 158 -9.69 -8.92 9.51
CA LYS A 158 -9.76 -10.08 10.43
C LYS A 158 -9.98 -11.41 9.71
N ASN A 159 -10.72 -11.41 8.61
CA ASN A 159 -11.10 -12.61 7.86
C ASN A 159 -10.27 -12.80 6.58
N THR A 160 -9.19 -12.04 6.42
CA THR A 160 -8.29 -12.13 5.26
C THR A 160 -6.96 -12.75 5.71
N LYS A 161 -6.53 -13.78 5.00
CA LYS A 161 -5.21 -14.38 5.21
C LYS A 161 -4.15 -13.52 4.53
N ILE A 162 -3.35 -12.81 5.30
CA ILE A 162 -2.18 -12.08 4.79
C ILE A 162 -1.06 -13.07 4.51
N VAL A 163 -0.47 -12.97 3.32
CA VAL A 163 0.67 -13.76 2.87
C VAL A 163 1.83 -12.82 2.54
N LEU A 164 2.90 -12.93 3.30
CA LEU A 164 4.15 -12.20 3.06
C LEU A 164 5.13 -13.17 2.39
N PRO A 165 5.67 -12.84 1.21
CA PRO A 165 6.65 -13.68 0.55
C PRO A 165 8.03 -13.61 1.25
N ASP A 166 8.97 -14.42 0.77
CA ASP A 166 10.36 -14.34 1.19
C ASP A 166 11.03 -13.03 0.72
N ASP A 167 12.16 -12.69 1.33
CA ASP A 167 12.89 -11.45 1.05
C ASP A 167 13.29 -11.32 -0.43
N LYS A 168 13.61 -12.42 -1.12
CA LYS A 168 13.95 -12.38 -2.55
C LYS A 168 12.76 -11.93 -3.37
N THR A 169 11.59 -12.47 -3.09
CA THR A 169 10.36 -12.08 -3.77
C THR A 169 9.99 -10.63 -3.45
N ILE A 170 10.14 -10.18 -2.20
CA ILE A 170 9.89 -8.78 -1.83
C ILE A 170 10.79 -7.84 -2.63
N GLN A 171 12.10 -8.12 -2.69
CA GLN A 171 13.08 -7.24 -3.31
C GLN A 171 13.06 -7.30 -4.84
N PHE A 172 12.77 -8.46 -5.43
CA PHE A 172 12.93 -8.70 -6.87
C PHE A 172 11.63 -8.96 -7.61
N LYS A 173 10.45 -8.79 -6.99
CA LYS A 173 9.15 -9.02 -7.63
C LYS A 173 9.01 -8.25 -8.96
N GLU A 174 9.37 -6.97 -8.96
CA GLU A 174 9.29 -6.16 -10.20
C GLU A 174 10.25 -6.68 -11.26
N ALA A 175 11.51 -6.97 -10.91
CA ALA A 175 12.48 -7.52 -11.84
C ALA A 175 12.03 -8.87 -12.40
N LEU A 176 11.44 -9.73 -11.56
CA LEU A 176 10.85 -11.00 -11.97
C LEU A 176 9.73 -10.77 -13.00
N ILE A 177 8.80 -9.85 -12.70
CA ILE A 177 7.67 -9.55 -13.60
C ILE A 177 8.18 -8.99 -14.93
N PHE A 178 9.08 -8.01 -14.92
CA PHE A 178 9.61 -7.44 -16.17
C PHE A 178 10.41 -8.47 -16.98
N GLY A 179 11.22 -9.31 -16.32
CA GLY A 179 11.91 -10.42 -16.99
C GLY A 179 10.93 -11.40 -17.62
N PHE A 180 9.86 -11.75 -16.90
CA PHE A 180 8.80 -12.63 -17.41
C PHE A 180 8.06 -12.01 -18.61
N LEU A 181 7.67 -10.74 -18.54
CA LEU A 181 7.04 -10.04 -19.68
C LEU A 181 7.98 -9.98 -20.91
N GLY A 182 9.30 -9.84 -20.70
CA GLY A 182 10.29 -9.96 -21.75
C GLY A 182 10.29 -11.33 -22.43
N VAL A 183 10.20 -12.41 -21.65
CA VAL A 183 10.10 -13.79 -22.18
C VAL A 183 8.82 -13.98 -22.99
N LEU A 184 7.65 -13.51 -22.49
CA LEU A 184 6.39 -13.55 -23.23
C LEU A 184 6.51 -12.82 -24.56
N ARG A 185 7.15 -11.66 -24.58
CA ARG A 185 7.40 -10.89 -25.82
C ARG A 185 8.22 -11.67 -26.83
N LEU A 186 9.31 -12.33 -26.39
CA LEU A 186 10.15 -13.14 -27.27
C LEU A 186 9.41 -14.36 -27.84
N ARG A 187 8.43 -14.86 -27.13
CA ARG A 187 7.56 -15.98 -27.54
C ARG A 187 6.36 -15.54 -28.36
N ASN A 188 6.19 -14.26 -28.63
CA ASN A 188 5.00 -13.67 -29.26
C ASN A 188 3.70 -13.98 -28.51
N GLU A 189 3.76 -14.10 -27.19
CA GLU A 189 2.61 -14.21 -26.29
C GLU A 189 2.18 -12.83 -25.80
N ILE A 190 0.93 -12.71 -25.36
CA ILE A 190 0.38 -11.44 -24.82
C ILE A 190 1.16 -11.06 -23.56
N ASN A 191 1.70 -9.84 -23.55
CA ASN A 191 2.54 -9.31 -22.46
C ASN A 191 2.14 -7.90 -21.99
N VAL A 192 1.03 -7.37 -22.52
CA VAL A 192 0.42 -6.07 -22.14
C VAL A 192 -1.10 -6.17 -22.30
#